data_5b125cfc28c55a705c76978f9aa337e6
#
_entry.id   5b125cfc28c55a705c76978f9aa337e6
#
_cell.length_a   1.000
_cell.length_b   1.000
_cell.length_c   1.000
_cell.angle_alpha   90.00
_cell.angle_beta   90.00
_cell.angle_gamma   90.00
#
_symmetry.space_group_name_H-M   'P 1'
#
loop_
_entity.id
_entity.type
_entity.pdbx_description
1 polymer ?
#
loop_
_entity_poly.entity_id
_entity_poly.type
_entity_poly.pdbx_seq_one_letter_code
_entity_poly.pdbx_strand_id
1 'polypeptide(L)'
;MAGSHNIDRRDFVKLTTAAIGTVIGASIGIPAIGYLISPAMKEDSSDTWISVGKLEEIPLYKPFPFSFTLTRVNGWERTATSFGGFVIRKTEAESDLTILSSLCTHLGCQVNWKEESNIFFCPCHDASFDIDGNVLSGPPPRPLDTYTDFKVDDEGNLLIHIQEG
;
A
#
# COMPACT_ATOMS: atom_id res chain seq x y z
N MET A 1 -31.71 -50.87 -33.31
CA MET A 1 -32.52 -49.94 -34.14
C MET A 1 -32.38 -48.56 -33.50
N ALA A 2 -31.56 -47.73 -34.05
CA ALA A 2 -31.39 -46.37 -33.57
C ALA A 2 -32.53 -45.50 -34.16
N GLY A 3 -33.48 -45.08 -33.30
CA GLY A 3 -34.55 -44.20 -33.69
C GLY A 3 -33.97 -42.83 -34.08
N SER A 4 -34.15 -42.42 -35.33
CA SER A 4 -33.85 -41.07 -35.77
C SER A 4 -34.80 -40.08 -35.10
N HIS A 5 -34.34 -39.40 -34.10
CA HIS A 5 -35.04 -38.27 -33.49
C HIS A 5 -35.04 -37.11 -34.52
N ASN A 6 -36.13 -37.01 -35.28
CA ASN A 6 -36.36 -35.84 -36.14
C ASN A 6 -36.68 -34.65 -35.24
N ILE A 7 -35.76 -33.70 -35.14
CA ILE A 7 -35.95 -32.43 -34.42
C ILE A 7 -36.98 -31.59 -35.21
N ASP A 8 -38.12 -31.29 -34.59
CA ASP A 8 -39.12 -30.38 -35.15
C ASP A 8 -38.58 -28.95 -35.25
N ARG A 9 -39.08 -28.14 -36.19
CA ARG A 9 -38.66 -26.73 -36.37
C ARG A 9 -38.73 -25.93 -35.08
N ARG A 10 -39.75 -26.19 -34.28
CA ARG A 10 -39.99 -25.53 -32.98
C ARG A 10 -38.84 -25.88 -32.00
N ASP A 11 -38.47 -27.12 -31.93
CA ASP A 11 -37.43 -27.58 -31.01
C ASP A 11 -36.04 -27.19 -31.47
N PHE A 12 -35.82 -27.11 -32.80
CA PHE A 12 -34.61 -26.56 -33.38
C PHE A 12 -34.43 -25.08 -32.99
N VAL A 13 -35.46 -24.27 -33.15
CA VAL A 13 -35.44 -22.83 -32.78
C VAL A 13 -35.18 -22.66 -31.29
N LYS A 14 -35.86 -23.41 -30.43
CA LYS A 14 -35.63 -23.33 -28.98
C LYS A 14 -34.20 -23.71 -28.59
N LEU A 15 -33.68 -24.80 -29.13
CA LEU A 15 -32.34 -25.28 -28.84
C LEU A 15 -31.29 -24.25 -29.31
N THR A 16 -31.46 -23.76 -30.53
CA THR A 16 -30.53 -22.76 -31.09
C THR A 16 -30.54 -21.46 -30.27
N THR A 17 -31.74 -20.96 -29.90
CA THR A 17 -31.86 -19.75 -29.07
C THR A 17 -31.25 -19.98 -27.70
N ALA A 18 -31.49 -21.13 -27.08
CA ALA A 18 -30.88 -21.46 -25.79
C ALA A 18 -29.36 -21.55 -25.90
N ALA A 19 -28.82 -22.20 -26.93
CA ALA A 19 -27.38 -22.31 -27.15
C ALA A 19 -26.72 -20.94 -27.35
N ILE A 20 -27.29 -20.09 -28.20
CA ILE A 20 -26.80 -18.73 -28.42
C ILE A 20 -26.88 -17.89 -27.13
N GLY A 21 -28.01 -17.95 -26.44
CA GLY A 21 -28.19 -17.24 -25.17
C GLY A 21 -27.18 -17.67 -24.09
N THR A 22 -26.89 -18.98 -24.03
CA THR A 22 -25.87 -19.51 -23.10
C THR A 22 -24.46 -19.01 -23.46
N VAL A 23 -24.09 -19.01 -24.73
CA VAL A 23 -22.79 -18.53 -25.18
C VAL A 23 -22.64 -17.04 -24.89
N ILE A 24 -23.64 -16.22 -25.20
CA ILE A 24 -23.61 -14.78 -24.90
C ILE A 24 -23.55 -14.55 -23.37
N GLY A 25 -24.41 -15.24 -22.62
CA GLY A 25 -24.45 -15.14 -21.16
C GLY A 25 -23.12 -15.53 -20.50
N ALA A 26 -22.49 -16.62 -20.96
CA ALA A 26 -21.18 -17.05 -20.50
C ALA A 26 -20.05 -16.07 -20.87
N SER A 27 -20.07 -15.53 -22.11
CA SER A 27 -19.06 -14.60 -22.57
C SER A 27 -19.02 -13.28 -21.80
N ILE A 28 -20.18 -12.86 -21.25
CA ILE A 28 -20.29 -11.64 -20.44
C ILE A 28 -20.18 -12.00 -18.94
N GLY A 29 -20.89 -13.03 -18.52
CA GLY A 29 -21.03 -13.39 -17.11
C GLY A 29 -19.72 -13.89 -16.49
N ILE A 30 -18.94 -14.71 -17.18
CA ILE A 30 -17.69 -15.24 -16.66
C ILE A 30 -16.67 -14.12 -16.38
N PRO A 31 -16.37 -13.21 -17.32
CA PRO A 31 -15.48 -12.09 -17.03
C PRO A 31 -16.01 -11.13 -15.94
N ALA A 32 -17.31 -10.87 -15.93
CA ALA A 32 -17.94 -10.00 -14.93
C ALA A 32 -17.81 -10.59 -13.50
N ILE A 33 -18.11 -11.89 -13.35
CA ILE A 33 -17.95 -12.59 -12.07
C ILE A 33 -16.47 -12.62 -11.68
N GLY A 34 -15.57 -12.96 -12.61
CA GLY A 34 -14.13 -12.97 -12.37
C GLY A 34 -13.62 -11.61 -11.90
N TYR A 35 -14.11 -10.52 -12.48
CA TYR A 35 -13.77 -9.16 -12.05
C TYR A 35 -14.26 -8.88 -10.62
N LEU A 36 -15.48 -9.25 -10.29
CA LEU A 36 -16.07 -9.00 -8.97
C LEU A 36 -15.38 -9.80 -7.85
N ILE A 37 -14.96 -11.04 -8.12
CA ILE A 37 -14.30 -11.87 -7.10
C ILE A 37 -12.76 -11.72 -7.09
N SER A 38 -12.18 -11.11 -8.14
CA SER A 38 -10.72 -10.92 -8.26
C SER A 38 -10.07 -10.24 -7.04
N PRO A 39 -10.65 -9.21 -6.40
CA PRO A 39 -10.08 -8.62 -5.19
C PRO A 39 -9.99 -9.60 -4.02
N ALA A 40 -11.00 -10.47 -3.87
CA ALA A 40 -11.03 -11.46 -2.79
C ALA A 40 -10.09 -12.66 -3.03
N MET A 41 -9.64 -12.86 -4.27
CA MET A 41 -8.70 -13.93 -4.65
C MET A 41 -7.24 -13.46 -4.75
N LYS A 42 -6.98 -12.17 -4.58
CA LYS A 42 -5.60 -11.69 -4.43
C LYS A 42 -5.10 -12.13 -3.08
N GLU A 43 -4.16 -13.05 -3.07
CA GLU A 43 -3.29 -13.24 -1.91
C GLU A 43 -2.44 -11.97 -1.81
N ASP A 44 -2.61 -11.22 -0.72
CA ASP A 44 -1.71 -10.14 -0.34
C ASP A 44 -0.35 -10.75 0.03
N SER A 45 0.47 -10.96 -0.98
CA SER A 45 1.78 -11.61 -0.85
C SER A 45 2.93 -10.63 -0.88
N SER A 46 2.76 -9.44 -0.36
CA SER A 46 3.88 -8.55 -0.15
C SER A 46 4.14 -8.31 1.34
N ASP A 47 4.56 -9.39 2.01
CA ASP A 47 5.34 -9.32 3.24
C ASP A 47 6.72 -8.74 2.87
N THR A 48 6.74 -7.43 2.57
CA THR A 48 7.93 -6.79 2.03
C THR A 48 8.67 -6.05 3.14
N TRP A 49 9.83 -6.56 3.49
CA TRP A 49 10.78 -5.88 4.36
C TRP A 49 11.68 -4.97 3.55
N ILE A 50 11.71 -3.69 3.90
CA ILE A 50 12.48 -2.67 3.21
C ILE A 50 13.61 -2.19 4.11
N SER A 51 14.85 -2.26 3.61
CA SER A 51 16.00 -1.71 4.32
C SER A 51 15.99 -0.19 4.25
N VAL A 52 16.07 0.43 5.43
CA VAL A 52 16.09 1.88 5.61
C VAL A 52 17.52 2.41 5.68
N GLY A 53 18.46 1.57 6.12
CA GLY A 53 19.87 1.90 6.29
C GLY A 53 20.47 1.17 7.48
N LYS A 54 21.77 1.37 7.72
CA LYS A 54 22.44 0.79 8.88
C LYS A 54 22.14 1.60 10.13
N LEU A 55 21.82 0.91 11.22
CA LEU A 55 21.52 1.54 12.50
C LEU A 55 22.67 2.42 13.02
N GLU A 56 23.91 2.01 12.75
CA GLU A 56 25.13 2.76 13.15
C GLU A 56 25.24 4.13 12.45
N GLU A 57 24.69 4.26 11.23
CA GLU A 57 24.74 5.50 10.44
C GLU A 57 23.66 6.49 10.87
N ILE A 58 22.66 6.04 11.66
CA ILE A 58 21.55 6.87 12.11
C ILE A 58 21.97 7.68 13.33
N PRO A 59 22.04 9.01 13.22
CA PRO A 59 22.48 9.88 14.31
C PRO A 59 21.48 9.89 15.47
N LEU A 60 21.99 10.07 16.69
CA LEU A 60 21.16 10.26 17.89
C LEU A 60 20.48 11.65 17.85
N TYR A 61 19.23 11.70 18.29
CA TYR A 61 18.41 12.94 18.45
C TYR A 61 18.23 13.77 17.17
N LYS A 62 18.52 13.20 16.00
CA LYS A 62 18.31 13.87 14.72
C LYS A 62 17.51 12.97 13.79
N PRO A 63 16.39 13.45 13.21
CA PRO A 63 15.63 12.68 12.25
C PRO A 63 16.47 12.32 11.02
N PHE A 64 16.59 11.04 10.73
CA PHE A 64 17.28 10.49 9.56
C PHE A 64 16.25 10.17 8.47
N PRO A 65 16.26 10.90 7.33
CA PRO A 65 15.29 10.69 6.28
C PRO A 65 15.59 9.41 5.49
N PHE A 66 14.53 8.69 5.11
CA PHE A 66 14.62 7.59 4.16
C PHE A 66 13.48 7.66 3.13
N SER A 67 13.67 7.00 2.01
CA SER A 67 12.64 6.87 0.99
C SER A 67 12.73 5.51 0.30
N PHE A 68 11.58 5.00 -0.14
CA PHE A 68 11.49 3.77 -0.92
C PHE A 68 10.38 3.87 -1.94
N THR A 69 10.44 3.03 -2.97
CA THR A 69 9.43 3.01 -4.03
C THR A 69 8.80 1.62 -4.09
N LEU A 70 7.49 1.57 -3.95
CA LEU A 70 6.71 0.35 -4.17
C LEU A 70 6.13 0.37 -5.58
N THR A 71 6.35 -0.71 -6.31
CA THR A 71 5.75 -0.90 -7.63
C THR A 71 4.58 -1.87 -7.51
N ARG A 72 3.37 -1.37 -7.70
CA ARG A 72 2.14 -2.20 -7.74
C ARG A 72 1.81 -2.55 -9.18
N VAL A 73 1.41 -3.81 -9.39
CA VAL A 73 0.96 -4.31 -10.68
C VAL A 73 -0.52 -4.67 -10.57
N ASN A 74 -1.37 -3.91 -11.26
CA ASN A 74 -2.81 -4.18 -11.36
C ASN A 74 -3.15 -4.57 -12.81
N GLY A 75 -3.21 -5.88 -13.07
CA GLY A 75 -3.38 -6.39 -14.43
C GLY A 75 -2.18 -6.01 -15.31
N TRP A 76 -2.39 -5.14 -16.27
CA TRP A 76 -1.34 -4.63 -17.19
C TRP A 76 -0.74 -3.29 -16.72
N GLU A 77 -1.32 -2.64 -15.72
CA GLU A 77 -0.84 -1.36 -15.21
C GLU A 77 0.21 -1.56 -14.12
N ARG A 78 1.31 -0.81 -14.25
CA ARG A 78 2.37 -0.74 -13.23
C ARG A 78 2.43 0.67 -12.68
N THR A 79 2.09 0.82 -11.41
CA THR A 79 2.16 2.10 -10.72
C THR A 79 3.28 2.07 -9.70
N ALA A 80 4.25 2.97 -9.84
CA ALA A 80 5.31 3.16 -8.87
C ALA A 80 4.93 4.33 -7.94
N THR A 81 4.83 4.05 -6.65
CA THR A 81 4.54 5.06 -5.63
C THR A 81 5.71 5.16 -4.68
N SER A 82 6.23 6.37 -4.51
CA SER A 82 7.33 6.64 -3.57
C SER A 82 6.77 7.02 -2.22
N PHE A 83 7.32 6.39 -1.20
CA PHE A 83 7.03 6.65 0.21
C PHE A 83 8.31 7.09 0.90
N GLY A 84 8.18 7.72 2.04
CA GLY A 84 9.32 8.12 2.83
C GLY A 84 8.96 8.25 4.30
N GLY A 85 9.99 8.45 5.09
CA GLY A 85 9.85 8.63 6.51
C GLY A 85 11.11 9.16 7.15
N PHE A 86 11.09 9.19 8.47
CA PHE A 86 12.20 9.63 9.30
C PHE A 86 12.40 8.62 10.42
N VAL A 87 13.62 8.17 10.60
CA VAL A 87 14.02 7.40 11.78
C VAL A 87 14.55 8.37 12.83
N ILE A 88 14.00 8.28 14.03
CA ILE A 88 14.46 9.04 15.20
C ILE A 88 15.02 8.05 16.20
N ARG A 89 16.28 8.21 16.53
CA ARG A 89 16.99 7.38 17.51
C ARG A 89 17.28 8.25 18.73
N LYS A 90 16.66 7.92 19.89
CA LYS A 90 16.84 8.69 21.12
C LYS A 90 17.93 8.14 22.01
N THR A 91 18.19 6.85 21.93
CA THR A 91 19.25 6.16 22.69
C THR A 91 20.00 5.19 21.80
N GLU A 92 21.05 4.56 22.31
CA GLU A 92 21.76 3.50 21.58
C GLU A 92 21.00 2.17 21.55
N ALA A 93 19.93 2.04 22.34
CA ALA A 93 19.11 0.85 22.36
C ALA A 93 18.24 0.73 21.11
N GLU A 94 18.21 -0.45 20.50
CA GLU A 94 17.36 -0.74 19.33
C GLU A 94 15.85 -0.63 19.62
N SER A 95 15.46 -0.79 20.89
CA SER A 95 14.06 -0.68 21.32
C SER A 95 13.55 0.76 21.40
N ASP A 96 14.42 1.76 21.29
CA ASP A 96 14.05 3.19 21.42
C ASP A 96 14.14 3.92 20.09
N LEU A 97 13.61 3.27 19.07
CA LEU A 97 13.49 3.84 17.71
C LEU A 97 12.04 4.29 17.48
N THR A 98 11.89 5.49 16.96
CA THR A 98 10.62 5.98 16.42
C THR A 98 10.76 6.17 14.92
N ILE A 99 9.90 5.54 14.14
CA ILE A 99 9.92 5.63 12.69
C ILE A 99 8.64 6.29 12.23
N LEU A 100 8.74 7.55 11.77
CA LEU A 100 7.61 8.37 11.35
C LEU A 100 7.46 8.34 9.83
N SER A 101 6.22 8.34 9.36
CA SER A 101 5.90 8.59 7.96
C SER A 101 6.17 10.06 7.62
N SER A 102 6.67 10.32 6.41
CA SER A 102 6.81 11.69 5.89
C SER A 102 5.50 12.28 5.36
N LEU A 103 4.38 11.58 5.49
CA LEU A 103 3.08 12.05 4.99
C LEU A 103 2.30 12.78 6.08
N CYS A 104 1.93 14.02 5.80
CA CYS A 104 1.08 14.82 6.67
C CYS A 104 -0.31 14.21 6.79
N THR A 105 -0.79 14.02 8.02
CA THR A 105 -2.08 13.39 8.33
C THR A 105 -3.30 14.26 7.98
N HIS A 106 -3.09 15.46 7.44
CA HIS A 106 -4.18 16.26 6.88
C HIS A 106 -4.60 15.74 5.49
N LEU A 107 -3.75 15.88 4.47
CA LEU A 107 -4.05 15.50 3.07
C LEU A 107 -2.85 14.83 2.37
N GLY A 108 -1.94 14.21 3.10
CA GLY A 108 -0.86 13.41 2.53
C GLY A 108 0.28 14.21 1.88
N CYS A 109 0.40 15.51 2.11
CA CYS A 109 1.57 16.27 1.66
C CYS A 109 2.82 15.80 2.40
N GLN A 110 3.98 15.86 1.76
CA GLN A 110 5.24 15.54 2.44
C GLN A 110 5.62 16.60 3.46
N VAL A 111 6.00 16.15 4.66
CA VAL A 111 6.60 16.99 5.69
C VAL A 111 8.11 17.00 5.54
N ASN A 112 8.73 18.11 5.94
CA ASN A 112 10.17 18.29 5.92
C ASN A 112 10.67 18.65 7.32
N TRP A 113 11.79 18.07 7.73
CA TRP A 113 12.44 18.46 8.97
C TRP A 113 13.08 19.83 8.87
N LYS A 114 12.80 20.68 9.84
CA LYS A 114 13.40 22.02 10.00
C LYS A 114 14.33 22.02 11.19
N GLU A 115 15.62 21.90 10.93
CA GLU A 115 16.67 21.79 11.96
C GLU A 115 16.71 23.01 12.90
N GLU A 116 16.50 24.22 12.33
CA GLU A 116 16.53 25.48 13.10
C GLU A 116 15.42 25.55 14.16
N SER A 117 14.27 24.96 13.91
CA SER A 117 13.09 25.01 14.77
C SER A 117 12.82 23.69 15.49
N ASN A 118 13.54 22.61 15.16
CA ASN A 118 13.32 21.23 15.64
C ASN A 118 11.86 20.77 15.45
N ILE A 119 11.30 20.99 14.26
CA ILE A 119 9.95 20.59 13.91
C ILE A 119 9.90 19.94 12.53
N PHE A 120 8.91 19.06 12.33
CA PHE A 120 8.47 18.68 11.01
C PHE A 120 7.46 19.71 10.51
N PHE A 121 7.67 20.22 9.31
CA PHE A 121 6.83 21.24 8.69
C PHE A 121 6.20 20.73 7.41
N CYS A 122 4.89 20.92 7.29
CA CYS A 122 4.12 20.63 6.09
C CYS A 122 3.80 21.95 5.35
N PRO A 123 4.34 22.16 4.14
CA PRO A 123 4.18 23.45 3.42
C PRO A 123 2.80 23.65 2.80
N CYS A 124 1.96 22.63 2.75
CA CYS A 124 0.66 22.73 2.07
C CYS A 124 -0.34 23.60 2.83
N HIS A 125 -0.38 23.49 4.16
CA HIS A 125 -1.32 24.22 5.00
C HIS A 125 -0.67 24.64 6.33
N ASP A 126 0.64 24.91 6.31
CA ASP A 126 1.43 25.41 7.44
C ASP A 126 1.29 24.57 8.73
N ALA A 127 1.13 23.24 8.57
CA ALA A 127 1.08 22.35 9.70
C ALA A 127 2.48 22.08 10.25
N SER A 128 2.60 21.97 11.57
CA SER A 128 3.84 21.60 12.23
C SER A 128 3.65 20.50 13.25
N PHE A 129 4.70 19.68 13.39
CA PHE A 129 4.74 18.56 14.31
C PHE A 129 6.06 18.57 15.08
N ASP A 130 6.05 18.07 16.29
CA ASP A 130 7.27 17.92 17.08
C ASP A 130 8.13 16.75 16.59
N ILE A 131 9.26 16.51 17.26
CA ILE A 131 10.18 15.41 16.91
C ILE A 131 9.54 14.01 17.07
N ASP A 132 8.52 13.90 17.89
CA ASP A 132 7.77 12.66 18.11
C ASP A 132 6.57 12.51 17.16
N GLY A 133 6.38 13.49 16.25
CA GLY A 133 5.30 13.50 15.29
C GLY A 133 3.97 14.03 15.83
N ASN A 134 3.90 14.55 17.07
CA ASN A 134 2.68 15.14 17.60
C ASN A 134 2.38 16.48 16.93
N VAL A 135 1.09 16.78 16.73
CA VAL A 135 0.65 18.03 16.12
C VAL A 135 0.94 19.20 17.04
N LEU A 136 1.70 20.18 16.56
CA LEU A 136 1.92 21.46 17.24
C LEU A 136 0.98 22.54 16.73
N SER A 137 0.75 22.59 15.40
CA SER A 137 -0.15 23.56 14.78
C SER A 137 -0.67 23.07 13.44
N GLY A 138 -1.76 23.69 12.98
CA GLY A 138 -2.35 23.46 11.67
C GLY A 138 -3.55 22.50 11.69
N PRO A 139 -4.05 22.13 10.50
CA PRO A 139 -5.27 21.35 10.35
C PRO A 139 -5.15 19.82 10.56
N PRO A 140 -3.99 19.16 10.73
CA PRO A 140 -3.92 17.72 10.92
C PRO A 140 -4.72 17.27 12.15
N PRO A 141 -5.58 16.24 12.00
CA PRO A 141 -6.45 15.78 13.10
C PRO A 141 -5.73 14.86 14.10
N ARG A 142 -4.53 14.39 13.76
CA ARG A 142 -3.79 13.39 14.54
C ARG A 142 -2.28 13.47 14.26
N PRO A 143 -1.43 12.89 15.13
CA PRO A 143 0.01 12.79 14.91
C PRO A 143 0.38 12.16 13.55
N LEU A 144 1.65 12.30 13.15
CA LEU A 144 2.20 11.58 12.01
C LEU A 144 2.07 10.07 12.24
N ASP A 145 1.83 9.34 11.16
CA ASP A 145 1.77 7.88 11.21
C ASP A 145 3.15 7.30 11.54
N THR A 146 3.17 6.20 12.30
CA THR A 146 4.39 5.50 12.68
C THR A 146 4.45 4.13 12.02
N TYR A 147 5.65 3.74 11.59
CA TYR A 147 5.95 2.36 11.23
C TYR A 147 6.30 1.61 12.51
N THR A 148 5.37 0.79 12.99
CA THR A 148 5.50 0.05 14.27
C THR A 148 6.16 -1.31 14.09
N ASP A 149 6.13 -1.85 12.89
CA ASP A 149 6.67 -3.15 12.58
C ASP A 149 8.04 -3.00 11.91
N PHE A 150 9.10 -3.14 12.68
CA PHE A 150 10.46 -3.02 12.23
C PHE A 150 11.38 -4.01 12.98
N LYS A 151 12.52 -4.31 12.40
CA LYS A 151 13.55 -5.15 13.00
C LYS A 151 14.93 -4.71 12.54
N VAL A 152 15.95 -5.09 13.31
CA VAL A 152 17.36 -4.99 12.90
C VAL A 152 17.85 -6.39 12.55
N ASP A 153 18.48 -6.53 11.40
CA ASP A 153 19.04 -7.81 10.97
C ASP A 153 20.43 -8.05 11.58
N ASP A 154 20.99 -9.25 11.35
CA ASP A 154 22.31 -9.64 11.87
C ASP A 154 23.47 -8.79 11.28
N GLU A 155 23.23 -8.06 10.20
CA GLU A 155 24.17 -7.15 9.54
C GLU A 155 24.04 -5.70 10.03
N GLY A 156 23.11 -5.45 10.97
CA GLY A 156 22.83 -4.13 11.55
C GLY A 156 21.96 -3.23 10.66
N ASN A 157 21.29 -3.76 9.63
CA ASN A 157 20.37 -2.98 8.83
C ASN A 157 19.01 -2.87 9.53
N LEU A 158 18.47 -1.66 9.58
CA LEU A 158 17.11 -1.41 10.01
C LEU A 158 16.15 -1.73 8.87
N LEU A 159 15.25 -2.66 9.11
CA LEU A 159 14.23 -3.10 8.18
C LEU A 159 12.86 -2.67 8.69
N ILE A 160 12.03 -2.10 7.83
CA ILE A 160 10.63 -1.80 8.12
C ILE A 160 9.73 -2.75 7.33
N HIS A 161 8.66 -3.20 7.97
CA HIS A 161 7.64 -4.01 7.34
C HIS A 161 6.57 -3.10 6.73
N ILE A 162 6.30 -3.29 5.44
CA ILE A 162 5.24 -2.56 4.74
C ILE A 162 4.11 -3.53 4.48
N GLN A 163 3.00 -3.33 5.21
CA GLN A 163 1.74 -4.00 4.92
C GLN A 163 1.04 -3.24 3.78
N GLU A 164 0.82 -3.90 2.67
CA GLU A 164 -0.03 -3.36 1.63
C GLU A 164 -1.49 -3.52 2.06
N GLY A 165 -2.13 -2.40 2.40
CA GLY A 165 -3.56 -2.33 2.67
C GLY A 165 -4.42 -2.21 1.40
#